data_11dbaadfdb84b3335cc4f6e014bb7e48
#
_entry.id   11dbaadfdb84b3335cc4f6e014bb7e48
#
_cell.length_a   1.000
_cell.length_b   1.000
_cell.length_c   1.000
_cell.angle_alpha   90.00
_cell.angle_beta   90.00
_cell.angle_gamma   90.00
#
_symmetry.space_group_name_H-M   'P 1'
#
loop_
_entity.id
_entity.type
_entity.pdbx_description
1 polymer ?
#
loop_
_entity_poly.entity_id
_entity_poly.type
_entity_poly.pdbx_seq_one_letter_code
_entity_poly.pdbx_strand_id
1 'polypeptide(L)'
;MKHLLATSITIALLSLGLAGCGEKQATKEVTSDAFVTIQGQDLIKPDGTKLFIMGTNLGNWLNPEGYMFKFSKTNSGRFINEMFCQLVGPDFTADFWKAFKDNYVTREDIRFIKEQGANTIRLPFHYKLFTDEDYMGLTAAQDGFARVDSLVEWCRESDLYLILDMHDAPGGQTGDNIDDSYGYPWLFDSEVSQQLYCDIWRRIADRYKNEPVILGYELFNEPIAPYFENMEELNGKLEDVYKKGVAAIREVDSNHIILLGGAQWNGNFKPFKDSKFDDKIMYTCHRYGGEPTQAAIQTIINFRDSVNLPMYMGEIGHNTDEWQAAFCQTMRENNIGYTFWPYKKMDGSSFVGITPPENWANIVYFSEAPRATYKEIREARPAQAMSRKAMMDFIEACKLKNCVVQEGYIRSLGMK
;
A
#
# COMPACT_ATOMS: atom_id res chain seq x y z
N MET A 1 -82.80 3.39 34.97
CA MET A 1 -83.50 3.95 33.78
C MET A 1 -82.57 5.06 33.22
N LYS A 2 -82.07 4.85 32.12
CA LYS A 2 -81.63 5.71 31.02
C LYS A 2 -80.43 5.04 30.28
N HIS A 3 -80.78 4.52 29.14
CA HIS A 3 -79.85 3.95 28.16
C HIS A 3 -79.00 5.06 27.54
N LEU A 4 -77.68 4.84 27.39
CA LEU A 4 -76.84 5.59 26.45
C LEU A 4 -76.28 4.60 25.45
N LEU A 5 -76.70 4.79 24.21
CA LEU A 5 -76.17 4.13 23.03
C LEU A 5 -74.73 4.70 22.77
N ALA A 6 -73.74 3.83 22.65
CA ALA A 6 -72.44 4.17 22.14
C ALA A 6 -72.35 3.79 20.67
N THR A 7 -72.22 4.80 19.81
CA THR A 7 -72.07 4.65 18.36
C THR A 7 -70.58 4.44 18.08
N SER A 8 -70.24 3.25 17.58
CA SER A 8 -68.83 2.95 17.15
C SER A 8 -68.61 3.49 15.74
N ILE A 9 -67.68 4.43 15.61
CA ILE A 9 -67.18 4.92 14.32
C ILE A 9 -65.97 4.08 13.95
N THR A 10 -66.11 3.26 12.90
CA THR A 10 -65.06 2.48 12.31
C THR A 10 -64.30 3.36 11.31
N ILE A 11 -63.06 3.76 11.65
CA ILE A 11 -62.15 4.46 10.73
C ILE A 11 -61.35 3.40 9.97
N ALA A 12 -61.64 3.27 8.68
CA ALA A 12 -60.84 2.46 7.77
C ALA A 12 -59.56 3.22 7.39
N LEU A 13 -58.39 2.78 7.88
CA LEU A 13 -57.09 3.24 7.43
C LEU A 13 -56.73 2.52 6.13
N LEU A 14 -56.80 3.24 5.01
CA LEU A 14 -56.14 2.82 3.75
C LEU A 14 -54.61 2.96 3.91
N SER A 15 -53.92 1.85 4.08
CA SER A 15 -52.48 1.80 3.94
C SER A 15 -52.10 1.72 2.44
N LEU A 16 -51.68 2.85 1.86
CA LEU A 16 -50.96 2.84 0.58
C LEU A 16 -49.56 2.23 0.81
N GLY A 17 -49.44 0.98 0.41
CA GLY A 17 -48.11 0.34 0.29
C GLY A 17 -47.36 0.93 -0.89
N LEU A 18 -46.37 1.77 -0.61
CA LEU A 18 -45.31 2.11 -1.55
C LEU A 18 -44.39 0.87 -1.68
N ALA A 19 -44.64 0.04 -2.68
CA ALA A 19 -43.72 -0.98 -3.14
C ALA A 19 -42.57 -0.27 -3.85
N GLY A 20 -41.52 0.09 -3.11
CA GLY A 20 -40.22 0.44 -3.68
C GLY A 20 -39.58 -0.83 -4.22
N CYS A 21 -39.78 -1.13 -5.50
CA CYS A 21 -38.93 -2.05 -6.23
C CYS A 21 -37.50 -1.44 -6.30
N GLY A 22 -36.68 -1.70 -5.30
CA GLY A 22 -35.25 -1.65 -5.45
C GLY A 22 -34.88 -2.84 -6.32
N GLU A 23 -34.64 -2.62 -7.61
CA GLU A 23 -33.93 -3.59 -8.44
C GLU A 23 -32.57 -3.85 -7.75
N LYS A 24 -32.44 -5.00 -7.11
CA LYS A 24 -31.14 -5.58 -6.82
C LYS A 24 -30.51 -5.82 -8.19
N GLN A 25 -29.58 -4.95 -8.59
CA GLN A 25 -28.66 -5.26 -9.68
C GLN A 25 -28.10 -6.65 -9.37
N ALA A 26 -28.47 -7.63 -10.18
CA ALA A 26 -27.87 -8.95 -10.12
C ALA A 26 -26.38 -8.73 -10.37
N THR A 27 -25.57 -8.93 -9.34
CA THR A 27 -24.11 -8.95 -9.48
C THR A 27 -23.80 -10.07 -10.45
N LYS A 28 -23.35 -9.69 -11.66
CA LYS A 28 -22.92 -10.64 -12.66
C LYS A 28 -21.84 -11.49 -12.02
N GLU A 29 -22.02 -12.79 -11.96
CA GLU A 29 -21.05 -13.72 -11.38
C GLU A 29 -19.76 -13.56 -12.19
N VAL A 30 -18.66 -13.14 -11.54
CA VAL A 30 -17.36 -12.93 -12.18
C VAL A 30 -16.74 -14.32 -12.34
N THR A 31 -16.48 -14.71 -13.58
CA THR A 31 -15.88 -16.01 -13.89
C THR A 31 -14.36 -15.96 -13.77
N SER A 32 -13.71 -17.10 -13.55
CA SER A 32 -12.26 -17.20 -13.34
C SER A 32 -11.43 -16.71 -14.54
N ASP A 33 -12.00 -16.70 -15.74
CA ASP A 33 -11.39 -16.21 -16.97
C ASP A 33 -11.33 -14.66 -17.06
N ALA A 34 -11.97 -13.96 -16.12
CA ALA A 34 -11.84 -12.50 -15.99
C ALA A 34 -10.53 -12.05 -15.31
N PHE A 35 -9.79 -12.97 -14.70
CA PHE A 35 -8.58 -12.66 -13.95
C PHE A 35 -7.31 -12.88 -14.78
N VAL A 36 -6.25 -12.15 -14.41
CA VAL A 36 -4.92 -12.41 -14.93
C VAL A 36 -4.46 -13.79 -14.45
N THR A 37 -3.86 -14.56 -15.35
CA THR A 37 -3.36 -15.92 -15.08
C THR A 37 -1.85 -15.99 -15.24
N ILE A 38 -1.25 -17.08 -14.76
CA ILE A 38 0.18 -17.36 -14.89
C ILE A 38 0.41 -18.46 -15.92
N GLN A 39 1.34 -18.21 -16.83
CA GLN A 39 1.83 -19.20 -17.78
C GLN A 39 3.36 -19.20 -17.81
N GLY A 40 3.99 -20.08 -17.04
CA GLY A 40 5.43 -20.05 -16.83
C GLY A 40 5.84 -18.72 -16.18
N GLN A 41 6.74 -17.99 -16.81
CA GLN A 41 7.22 -16.67 -16.33
C GLN A 41 6.35 -15.50 -16.78
N ASP A 42 5.23 -15.75 -17.43
CA ASP A 42 4.38 -14.72 -18.01
C ASP A 42 3.08 -14.53 -17.23
N LEU A 43 2.62 -13.30 -17.14
CA LEU A 43 1.27 -12.94 -16.76
C LEU A 43 0.42 -12.80 -18.02
N ILE A 44 -0.73 -13.47 -18.06
CA ILE A 44 -1.63 -13.47 -19.19
C ILE A 44 -2.95 -12.82 -18.82
N LYS A 45 -3.31 -11.77 -19.55
CA LYS A 45 -4.58 -11.06 -19.37
C LYS A 45 -5.77 -11.90 -19.88
N PRO A 46 -7.01 -11.55 -19.48
CA PRO A 46 -8.22 -12.23 -19.95
C PRO A 46 -8.38 -12.28 -21.47
N ASP A 47 -7.82 -11.32 -22.19
CA ASP A 47 -7.83 -11.27 -23.66
C ASP A 47 -6.76 -12.17 -24.31
N GLY A 48 -6.00 -12.92 -23.52
CA GLY A 48 -4.91 -13.79 -23.97
C GLY A 48 -3.58 -13.08 -24.24
N THR A 49 -3.53 -11.76 -24.09
CA THR A 49 -2.29 -11.01 -24.29
C THR A 49 -1.44 -10.98 -23.03
N LYS A 50 -0.13 -10.82 -23.20
CA LYS A 50 0.81 -10.75 -22.09
C LYS A 50 0.68 -9.41 -21.34
N LEU A 51 0.68 -9.45 -20.02
CA LEU A 51 0.81 -8.29 -19.15
C LEU A 51 2.29 -8.12 -18.74
N PHE A 52 2.90 -7.05 -19.18
CA PHE A 52 4.19 -6.59 -18.63
C PHE A 52 3.90 -5.48 -17.62
N ILE A 53 4.13 -5.73 -16.33
CA ILE A 53 3.87 -4.73 -15.26
C ILE A 53 4.77 -3.52 -15.47
N MET A 54 4.17 -2.33 -15.57
CA MET A 54 4.85 -1.05 -15.61
C MET A 54 4.00 -0.03 -14.85
N GLY A 55 4.51 0.48 -13.73
CA GLY A 55 3.68 1.30 -12.86
C GLY A 55 4.42 2.05 -11.77
N THR A 56 3.68 2.42 -10.74
CA THR A 56 4.20 3.15 -9.59
C THR A 56 3.55 2.70 -8.29
N ASN A 57 4.21 3.02 -7.19
CA ASN A 57 3.75 2.76 -5.82
C ASN A 57 3.08 4.00 -5.24
N LEU A 58 1.91 3.85 -4.61
CA LEU A 58 1.25 4.92 -3.85
C LEU A 58 1.86 5.08 -2.45
N GLY A 59 3.18 5.07 -2.36
CA GLY A 59 3.92 5.27 -1.10
C GLY A 59 3.53 6.56 -0.37
N ASN A 60 3.70 6.58 0.94
CA ASN A 60 3.35 7.67 1.84
C ASN A 60 1.84 7.90 2.09
N TRP A 61 0.96 7.36 1.29
CA TRP A 61 -0.49 7.62 1.43
C TRP A 61 -1.12 6.86 2.60
N LEU A 62 -1.01 5.53 2.59
CA LEU A 62 -1.58 4.66 3.63
C LEU A 62 -0.51 3.99 4.50
N ASN A 63 0.74 4.34 4.26
CA ASN A 63 1.91 4.03 5.08
C ASN A 63 2.91 5.20 5.01
N PRO A 64 2.84 6.19 5.93
CA PRO A 64 3.73 7.34 5.91
C PRO A 64 5.16 6.99 6.33
N GLU A 65 6.13 7.50 5.58
CA GLU A 65 7.55 7.42 5.88
C GLU A 65 8.19 8.80 6.02
N GLY A 66 9.07 8.94 7.01
CA GLY A 66 9.61 10.23 7.42
C GLY A 66 10.31 11.01 6.31
N TYR A 67 11.15 10.36 5.51
CA TYR A 67 11.92 11.04 4.47
C TYR A 67 11.04 11.71 3.40
N MET A 68 9.82 11.19 3.17
CA MET A 68 8.86 11.79 2.24
C MET A 68 8.29 13.13 2.73
N PHE A 69 8.43 13.41 4.04
CA PHE A 69 8.16 14.69 4.69
C PHE A 69 9.44 15.49 4.99
N LYS A 70 10.61 15.00 4.57
CA LYS A 70 11.95 15.51 4.92
C LYS A 70 12.35 15.30 6.37
N PHE A 71 11.78 14.29 7.05
CA PHE A 71 12.19 13.89 8.41
C PHE A 71 13.21 12.75 8.31
N SER A 72 14.31 12.83 9.05
CA SER A 72 15.34 11.78 9.07
C SER A 72 15.29 10.92 10.33
N LYS A 73 15.07 11.52 11.51
CA LYS A 73 14.99 10.78 12.77
C LYS A 73 13.58 10.29 13.08
N THR A 74 12.58 11.07 12.71
CA THR A 74 11.16 10.73 12.86
C THR A 74 10.72 10.01 11.58
N ASN A 75 11.06 8.73 11.45
CA ASN A 75 11.13 8.04 10.16
C ASN A 75 10.03 6.99 9.92
N SER A 76 9.22 6.62 10.92
CA SER A 76 8.09 5.69 10.74
C SER A 76 6.75 6.34 11.03
N GLY A 77 5.67 5.72 10.59
CA GLY A 77 4.31 6.23 10.75
C GLY A 77 3.96 6.57 12.19
N ARG A 78 4.27 5.67 13.13
CA ARG A 78 4.03 5.86 14.58
C ARG A 78 4.82 7.04 15.15
N PHE A 79 6.09 7.17 14.80
CA PHE A 79 6.92 8.29 15.27
C PHE A 79 6.48 9.62 14.67
N ILE A 80 6.02 9.65 13.43
CA ILE A 80 5.47 10.86 12.80
C ILE A 80 4.18 11.27 13.50
N ASN A 81 3.28 10.33 13.75
CA ASN A 81 2.02 10.60 14.47
C ASN A 81 2.27 11.14 15.89
N GLU A 82 3.17 10.51 16.63
CA GLU A 82 3.55 10.98 17.96
C GLU A 82 4.14 12.40 17.93
N MET A 83 5.06 12.64 16.99
CA MET A 83 5.66 13.97 16.81
C MET A 83 4.60 15.03 16.47
N PHE A 84 3.65 14.75 15.60
CA PHE A 84 2.56 15.68 15.31
C PHE A 84 1.66 15.90 16.54
N CYS A 85 1.35 14.86 17.30
CA CYS A 85 0.62 15.03 18.58
C CYS A 85 1.37 15.93 19.56
N GLN A 86 2.69 15.77 19.66
CA GLN A 86 3.53 16.64 20.48
C GLN A 86 3.57 18.09 19.96
N LEU A 87 3.48 18.28 18.64
CA LEU A 87 3.57 19.59 17.98
C LEU A 87 2.28 20.41 18.08
N VAL A 88 1.14 19.82 17.74
CA VAL A 88 -0.14 20.53 17.54
C VAL A 88 -1.32 19.97 18.35
N GLY A 89 -1.13 18.89 19.08
CA GLY A 89 -2.15 18.20 19.86
C GLY A 89 -2.85 17.07 19.09
N PRO A 90 -3.42 16.07 19.81
CA PRO A 90 -3.97 14.86 19.21
C PRO A 90 -5.15 15.12 18.29
N ASP A 91 -6.10 15.99 18.67
CA ASP A 91 -7.29 16.25 17.87
C ASP A 91 -6.94 16.86 16.52
N PHE A 92 -6.06 17.88 16.49
CA PHE A 92 -5.62 18.47 15.24
C PHE A 92 -4.79 17.50 14.39
N THR A 93 -4.03 16.61 15.01
CA THR A 93 -3.27 15.55 14.32
C THR A 93 -4.21 14.57 13.62
N ALA A 94 -5.30 14.17 14.28
CA ALA A 94 -6.32 13.31 13.67
C ALA A 94 -7.00 13.99 12.47
N ASP A 95 -7.37 15.27 12.61
CA ASP A 95 -7.94 16.08 11.52
C ASP A 95 -6.96 16.21 10.33
N PHE A 96 -5.67 16.44 10.61
CA PHE A 96 -4.62 16.49 9.59
C PHE A 96 -4.51 15.15 8.85
N TRP A 97 -4.45 14.03 9.55
CA TRP A 97 -4.34 12.73 8.91
C TRP A 97 -5.55 12.36 8.07
N LYS A 98 -6.74 12.76 8.54
CA LYS A 98 -7.95 12.60 7.72
C LYS A 98 -7.84 13.42 6.45
N ALA A 99 -7.51 14.70 6.54
CA ALA A 99 -7.34 15.59 5.39
C ALA A 99 -6.21 15.10 4.47
N PHE A 100 -5.11 14.60 5.03
CA PHE A 100 -4.01 14.00 4.27
C PHE A 100 -4.50 12.81 3.41
N LYS A 101 -5.16 11.83 4.03
CA LYS A 101 -5.66 10.65 3.32
C LYS A 101 -6.70 11.01 2.25
N ASP A 102 -7.48 12.08 2.46
CA ASP A 102 -8.51 12.54 1.52
C ASP A 102 -7.94 13.30 0.32
N ASN A 103 -6.72 13.85 0.42
CA ASN A 103 -6.17 14.76 -0.61
C ASN A 103 -4.83 14.32 -1.22
N TYR A 104 -4.10 13.40 -0.58
CA TYR A 104 -2.77 12.99 -1.05
C TYR A 104 -2.84 12.15 -2.32
N VAL A 105 -3.76 11.19 -2.37
CA VAL A 105 -4.11 10.43 -3.58
C VAL A 105 -5.60 10.57 -3.84
N THR A 106 -5.95 10.95 -5.04
CA THR A 106 -7.32 11.20 -5.49
C THR A 106 -7.57 10.50 -6.83
N ARG A 107 -8.82 10.53 -7.31
CA ARG A 107 -9.19 10.01 -8.64
C ARG A 107 -8.37 10.67 -9.77
N GLU A 108 -8.06 11.97 -9.64
CA GLU A 108 -7.24 12.71 -10.60
C GLU A 108 -5.81 12.17 -10.64
N ASP A 109 -5.24 11.80 -9.49
CA ASP A 109 -3.90 11.19 -9.42
C ASP A 109 -3.86 9.85 -10.18
N ILE A 110 -4.88 9.02 -10.03
CA ILE A 110 -4.97 7.72 -10.72
C ILE A 110 -5.10 7.89 -12.25
N ARG A 111 -5.92 8.84 -12.70
CA ARG A 111 -6.01 9.19 -14.12
C ARG A 111 -4.68 9.69 -14.66
N PHE A 112 -4.02 10.59 -13.92
CA PHE A 112 -2.71 11.10 -14.31
C PHE A 112 -1.69 9.97 -14.45
N ILE A 113 -1.63 9.02 -13.49
CA ILE A 113 -0.72 7.85 -13.57
C ILE A 113 -0.98 7.05 -14.86
N LYS A 114 -2.23 6.79 -15.21
CA LYS A 114 -2.60 6.12 -16.48
C LYS A 114 -2.14 6.91 -17.69
N GLU A 115 -2.37 8.23 -17.70
CA GLU A 115 -1.98 9.11 -18.79
C GLU A 115 -0.47 9.17 -19.02
N GLN A 116 0.33 8.86 -17.99
CA GLN A 116 1.79 8.74 -18.13
C GLN A 116 2.20 7.40 -18.77
N GLY A 117 1.30 6.44 -18.94
CA GLY A 117 1.57 5.16 -19.60
C GLY A 117 1.70 3.98 -18.64
N ALA A 118 1.42 4.16 -17.36
CA ALA A 118 1.35 3.05 -16.40
C ALA A 118 0.17 2.11 -16.70
N ASN A 119 0.31 0.85 -16.34
CA ASN A 119 -0.75 -0.17 -16.40
C ASN A 119 -1.03 -0.82 -15.04
N THR A 120 -0.21 -0.54 -14.02
CA THR A 120 -0.32 -1.16 -12.70
C THR A 120 0.00 -0.14 -11.61
N ILE A 121 -0.75 -0.21 -10.51
CA ILE A 121 -0.49 0.50 -9.26
C ILE A 121 -0.22 -0.52 -8.17
N ARG A 122 0.81 -0.30 -7.35
CA ARG A 122 1.03 -1.01 -6.10
C ARG A 122 0.62 -0.10 -4.94
N LEU A 123 -0.24 -0.61 -4.06
CA LEU A 123 -0.74 0.11 -2.88
C LEU A 123 -0.07 -0.43 -1.61
N PRO A 124 0.94 0.24 -1.07
CA PRO A 124 1.44 -0.01 0.26
C PRO A 124 0.43 0.40 1.32
N PHE A 125 0.14 -0.48 2.28
CA PHE A 125 -0.76 -0.17 3.39
C PHE A 125 -0.28 -0.76 4.71
N HIS A 126 -0.61 -0.08 5.80
CA HIS A 126 -0.39 -0.55 7.16
C HIS A 126 -1.55 -1.47 7.59
N TYR A 127 -1.26 -2.60 8.25
CA TYR A 127 -2.27 -3.59 8.68
C TYR A 127 -3.39 -3.00 9.56
N LYS A 128 -3.08 -1.97 10.36
CA LYS A 128 -4.06 -1.31 11.24
C LYS A 128 -5.24 -0.68 10.51
N LEU A 129 -5.09 -0.36 9.23
CA LEU A 129 -6.21 0.10 8.40
C LEU A 129 -7.38 -0.89 8.35
N PHE A 130 -7.11 -2.16 8.63
CA PHE A 130 -8.09 -3.23 8.62
C PHE A 130 -8.38 -3.80 10.00
N THR A 131 -8.08 -3.05 11.06
CA THR A 131 -8.41 -3.35 12.45
C THR A 131 -9.27 -2.23 13.04
N ASP A 132 -9.76 -2.42 14.27
CA ASP A 132 -10.47 -1.36 15.03
C ASP A 132 -9.51 -0.57 15.94
N GLU A 133 -8.20 -0.68 15.71
CA GLU A 133 -7.19 0.15 16.35
C GLU A 133 -7.16 1.54 15.69
N ASP A 134 -6.91 2.59 16.50
CA ASP A 134 -6.64 3.91 15.93
C ASP A 134 -5.37 3.87 15.06
N TYR A 135 -5.53 4.26 13.81
CA TYR A 135 -4.42 4.45 12.90
C TYR A 135 -4.53 5.81 12.21
N MET A 136 -3.86 6.80 12.79
CA MET A 136 -3.77 8.14 12.19
C MET A 136 -5.14 8.69 11.83
N GLY A 137 -6.04 8.74 12.83
CA GLY A 137 -7.40 9.28 12.69
C GLY A 137 -8.40 8.35 12.02
N LEU A 138 -8.05 7.11 11.68
CA LEU A 138 -8.98 6.04 11.32
C LEU A 138 -9.12 5.11 12.53
N THR A 139 -10.36 4.82 12.92
CA THR A 139 -10.68 4.09 14.16
C THR A 139 -11.52 2.84 13.93
N ALA A 140 -11.77 2.48 12.66
CA ALA A 140 -12.52 1.29 12.31
C ALA A 140 -12.01 0.66 11.01
N ALA A 141 -11.94 -0.66 10.96
CA ALA A 141 -11.56 -1.41 9.77
C ALA A 141 -12.37 -1.03 8.52
N GLN A 142 -13.62 -0.62 8.69
CA GLN A 142 -14.49 -0.18 7.60
C GLN A 142 -13.95 1.08 6.89
N ASP A 143 -13.28 1.97 7.60
CA ASP A 143 -12.69 3.19 7.00
C ASP A 143 -11.52 2.84 6.07
N GLY A 144 -10.70 1.85 6.44
CA GLY A 144 -9.64 1.32 5.58
C GLY A 144 -10.20 0.67 4.32
N PHE A 145 -11.22 -0.18 4.46
CA PHE A 145 -11.90 -0.79 3.33
C PHE A 145 -12.52 0.25 2.38
N ALA A 146 -13.18 1.28 2.90
CA ALA A 146 -13.78 2.33 2.07
C ALA A 146 -12.74 3.06 1.19
N ARG A 147 -11.51 3.23 1.68
CA ARG A 147 -10.42 3.83 0.89
C ARG A 147 -9.92 2.90 -0.20
N VAL A 148 -9.75 1.62 0.10
CA VAL A 148 -9.36 0.63 -0.90
C VAL A 148 -10.47 0.44 -1.95
N ASP A 149 -11.76 0.42 -1.54
CA ASP A 149 -12.89 0.38 -2.47
C ASP A 149 -12.86 1.56 -3.46
N SER A 150 -12.59 2.76 -2.95
CA SER A 150 -12.46 3.96 -3.82
C SER A 150 -11.30 3.81 -4.81
N LEU A 151 -10.15 3.31 -4.36
CA LEU A 151 -9.01 3.08 -5.25
C LEU A 151 -9.30 2.01 -6.30
N VAL A 152 -9.95 0.91 -5.92
CA VAL A 152 -10.39 -0.14 -6.84
C VAL A 152 -11.31 0.43 -7.92
N GLU A 153 -12.27 1.29 -7.55
CA GLU A 153 -13.14 1.97 -8.51
C GLU A 153 -12.33 2.86 -9.47
N TRP A 154 -11.41 3.69 -8.94
CA TRP A 154 -10.58 4.59 -9.75
C TRP A 154 -9.65 3.82 -10.70
N CYS A 155 -9.09 2.70 -10.26
CA CYS A 155 -8.27 1.81 -11.09
C CYS A 155 -9.11 1.17 -12.21
N ARG A 156 -10.33 0.71 -11.90
CA ARG A 156 -11.26 0.15 -12.90
C ARG A 156 -11.64 1.17 -13.95
N GLU A 157 -11.97 2.39 -13.56
CA GLU A 157 -12.28 3.48 -14.49
C GLU A 157 -11.10 3.89 -15.37
N SER A 158 -9.88 3.69 -14.87
CA SER A 158 -8.65 4.08 -15.56
C SER A 158 -7.98 2.91 -16.30
N ASP A 159 -8.57 1.71 -16.31
CA ASP A 159 -7.96 0.49 -16.89
C ASP A 159 -6.54 0.27 -16.36
N LEU A 160 -6.41 0.22 -15.03
CA LEU A 160 -5.17 -0.05 -14.30
C LEU A 160 -5.36 -1.29 -13.43
N TYR A 161 -4.37 -2.17 -13.38
CA TYR A 161 -4.31 -3.22 -12.37
C TYR A 161 -3.84 -2.67 -11.03
N LEU A 162 -4.26 -3.33 -9.94
CA LEU A 162 -3.91 -2.97 -8.57
C LEU A 162 -3.26 -4.16 -7.85
N ILE A 163 -2.10 -3.93 -7.23
CA ILE A 163 -1.47 -4.85 -6.28
C ILE A 163 -1.70 -4.29 -4.88
N LEU A 164 -2.28 -5.10 -3.99
CA LEU A 164 -2.42 -4.76 -2.57
C LEU A 164 -1.21 -5.30 -1.81
N ASP A 165 -0.41 -4.40 -1.24
CA ASP A 165 0.81 -4.72 -0.51
C ASP A 165 0.65 -4.40 0.99
N MET A 166 0.66 -5.44 1.84
CA MET A 166 0.76 -5.23 3.28
C MET A 166 2.19 -4.78 3.62
N HIS A 167 2.39 -3.49 3.58
CA HIS A 167 3.72 -2.89 3.78
C HIS A 167 4.20 -2.98 5.22
N ASP A 168 3.25 -2.95 6.15
CA ASP A 168 3.45 -3.12 7.58
C ASP A 168 2.55 -4.25 8.08
N ALA A 169 3.13 -5.39 8.43
CA ALA A 169 2.43 -6.54 8.98
C ALA A 169 2.35 -6.48 10.52
N PRO A 170 1.38 -7.17 11.14
CA PRO A 170 1.30 -7.26 12.60
C PRO A 170 2.62 -7.74 13.22
N GLY A 171 3.15 -6.99 14.17
CA GLY A 171 4.44 -7.25 14.81
C GLY A 171 5.67 -6.77 14.04
N GLY A 172 5.50 -6.39 12.77
CA GLY A 172 6.59 -6.02 11.86
C GLY A 172 7.25 -7.26 11.23
N GLN A 173 7.56 -7.15 9.94
CA GLN A 173 8.22 -8.21 9.17
C GLN A 173 9.66 -7.88 8.79
N THR A 174 10.01 -6.60 8.72
CA THR A 174 11.36 -6.11 8.38
C THR A 174 12.22 -5.92 9.62
N GLY A 175 11.62 -5.33 10.68
CA GLY A 175 12.30 -4.92 11.90
C GLY A 175 12.92 -3.53 11.83
N ASP A 176 12.48 -2.67 10.92
CA ASP A 176 12.99 -1.31 10.69
C ASP A 176 11.84 -0.29 10.56
N ASN A 177 12.18 0.95 10.22
CA ASN A 177 11.21 2.05 10.09
C ASN A 177 10.15 1.82 9.00
N ILE A 178 10.46 1.06 7.98
CA ILE A 178 9.58 0.82 6.83
C ILE A 178 8.38 -0.09 7.15
N ASP A 179 8.40 -0.80 8.27
CA ASP A 179 7.30 -1.64 8.74
C ASP A 179 6.68 -1.15 10.06
N ASP A 180 7.04 0.07 10.50
CA ASP A 180 6.59 0.71 11.75
C ASP A 180 6.70 -0.18 13.01
N SER A 181 7.62 -1.16 12.99
CA SER A 181 7.83 -2.13 14.04
C SER A 181 8.54 -1.56 15.28
N TYR A 182 8.80 -2.44 16.23
CA TYR A 182 9.53 -2.12 17.46
C TYR A 182 11.03 -2.46 17.36
N GLY A 183 11.63 -2.38 16.16
CA GLY A 183 13.06 -2.62 15.92
C GLY A 183 13.46 -4.10 15.84
N TYR A 184 12.46 -4.98 15.66
CA TYR A 184 12.66 -6.40 15.42
C TYR A 184 11.46 -6.98 14.65
N PRO A 185 11.65 -7.95 13.75
CA PRO A 185 10.56 -8.53 12.95
C PRO A 185 9.76 -9.57 13.74
N TRP A 186 8.96 -9.12 14.70
CA TRP A 186 8.20 -9.96 15.63
C TRP A 186 7.15 -10.86 14.96
N LEU A 187 6.76 -10.56 13.72
CA LEU A 187 5.86 -11.43 12.96
C LEU A 187 6.36 -12.89 12.93
N PHE A 188 7.68 -13.10 12.82
CA PHE A 188 8.25 -14.46 12.72
C PHE A 188 8.30 -15.21 14.05
N ASP A 189 8.16 -14.51 15.18
CA ASP A 189 8.26 -15.09 16.52
C ASP A 189 6.94 -15.06 17.31
N SER A 190 5.92 -14.37 16.80
CA SER A 190 4.64 -14.15 17.48
C SER A 190 3.49 -14.87 16.78
N GLU A 191 2.99 -15.93 17.38
CA GLU A 191 1.78 -16.63 16.88
C GLU A 191 0.56 -15.69 16.85
N VAL A 192 0.44 -14.76 17.79
CA VAL A 192 -0.65 -13.77 17.84
C VAL A 192 -0.57 -12.85 16.63
N SER A 193 0.63 -12.36 16.29
CA SER A 193 0.84 -11.53 15.10
C SER A 193 0.57 -12.29 13.82
N GLN A 194 1.01 -13.55 13.72
CA GLN A 194 0.73 -14.41 12.57
C GLN A 194 -0.76 -14.70 12.41
N GLN A 195 -1.48 -14.94 13.50
CA GLN A 195 -2.93 -15.13 13.44
C GLN A 195 -3.65 -13.87 12.95
N LEU A 196 -3.31 -12.70 13.49
CA LEU A 196 -3.88 -11.43 13.06
C LEU A 196 -3.57 -11.13 11.58
N TYR A 197 -2.35 -11.39 11.13
CA TYR A 197 -1.94 -11.30 9.73
C TYR A 197 -2.81 -12.18 8.82
N CYS A 198 -3.03 -13.45 9.19
CA CYS A 198 -3.89 -14.36 8.44
C CYS A 198 -5.35 -13.90 8.43
N ASP A 199 -5.88 -13.41 9.55
CA ASP A 199 -7.26 -12.94 9.64
C ASP A 199 -7.51 -11.68 8.81
N ILE A 200 -6.53 -10.77 8.75
CA ILE A 200 -6.61 -9.58 7.90
C ILE A 200 -6.61 -9.98 6.42
N TRP A 201 -5.68 -10.83 6.00
CA TRP A 201 -5.63 -11.29 4.61
C TRP A 201 -6.88 -12.05 4.19
N ARG A 202 -7.43 -12.93 5.06
CA ARG A 202 -8.70 -13.61 4.79
C ARG A 202 -9.84 -12.60 4.56
N ARG A 203 -9.94 -11.54 5.38
CA ARG A 203 -10.98 -10.52 5.24
C ARG A 203 -10.81 -9.67 3.97
N ILE A 204 -9.58 -9.31 3.62
CA ILE A 204 -9.25 -8.59 2.38
C ILE A 204 -9.63 -9.48 1.18
N ALA A 205 -9.17 -10.72 1.18
CA ALA A 205 -9.43 -11.65 0.10
C ALA A 205 -10.93 -11.96 -0.06
N ASP A 206 -11.67 -12.19 1.04
CA ASP A 206 -13.12 -12.42 0.96
C ASP A 206 -13.88 -11.23 0.36
N ARG A 207 -13.46 -10.00 0.71
CA ARG A 207 -14.07 -8.78 0.14
C ARG A 207 -13.81 -8.64 -1.35
N TYR A 208 -12.59 -8.93 -1.80
CA TYR A 208 -12.15 -8.63 -3.16
C TYR A 208 -12.06 -9.85 -4.09
N LYS A 209 -12.40 -11.06 -3.66
CA LYS A 209 -12.28 -12.31 -4.43
C LYS A 209 -12.91 -12.28 -5.84
N ASN A 210 -13.86 -11.36 -6.08
CA ASN A 210 -14.54 -11.18 -7.36
C ASN A 210 -14.13 -9.87 -8.07
N GLU A 211 -12.96 -9.30 -7.75
CA GLU A 211 -12.53 -8.01 -8.27
C GLU A 211 -11.31 -8.15 -9.18
N PRO A 212 -11.49 -8.36 -10.49
CA PRO A 212 -10.40 -8.65 -11.43
C PRO A 212 -9.46 -7.46 -11.70
N VAL A 213 -9.79 -6.24 -11.24
CA VAL A 213 -8.89 -5.10 -11.25
C VAL A 213 -7.70 -5.33 -10.33
N ILE A 214 -7.91 -6.06 -9.23
CA ILE A 214 -6.81 -6.47 -8.37
C ILE A 214 -6.04 -7.58 -9.07
N LEU A 215 -4.77 -7.33 -9.36
CA LEU A 215 -3.85 -8.33 -9.93
C LEU A 215 -3.51 -9.40 -8.88
N GLY A 216 -3.25 -8.98 -7.65
CA GLY A 216 -2.88 -9.90 -6.60
C GLY A 216 -2.57 -9.22 -5.26
N TYR A 217 -2.21 -10.08 -4.31
CA TYR A 217 -1.91 -9.74 -2.92
C TYR A 217 -0.42 -9.96 -2.63
N GLU A 218 0.31 -8.90 -2.35
CA GLU A 218 1.69 -8.94 -1.86
C GLU A 218 1.65 -9.07 -0.34
N LEU A 219 2.04 -10.24 0.16
CA LEU A 219 1.69 -10.66 1.51
C LEU A 219 2.36 -9.85 2.60
N PHE A 220 3.58 -9.41 2.40
CA PHE A 220 4.26 -8.37 3.18
C PHE A 220 5.50 -7.86 2.45
N ASN A 221 5.84 -6.59 2.71
CA ASN A 221 6.97 -5.89 2.11
C ASN A 221 8.29 -6.22 2.81
N GLU A 222 9.38 -6.37 2.05
CA GLU A 222 10.78 -6.35 2.49
C GLU A 222 11.11 -7.09 3.81
N PRO A 223 10.82 -8.39 3.91
CA PRO A 223 11.02 -9.12 5.16
C PRO A 223 12.49 -9.23 5.58
N ILE A 224 12.71 -9.19 6.88
CA ILE A 224 13.96 -9.51 7.58
C ILE A 224 15.14 -8.67 7.09
N ALA A 225 15.37 -7.53 7.74
CA ALA A 225 16.54 -6.70 7.45
C ALA A 225 17.87 -7.48 7.68
N PRO A 226 18.96 -7.11 6.97
CA PRO A 226 20.16 -7.96 6.90
C PRO A 226 21.09 -7.89 8.13
N TYR A 227 20.75 -7.13 9.15
CA TYR A 227 21.64 -6.84 10.28
C TYR A 227 21.29 -7.55 11.60
N PHE A 228 20.29 -8.45 11.60
CA PHE A 228 19.94 -9.21 12.80
C PHE A 228 20.94 -10.36 13.03
N GLU A 229 21.39 -10.53 14.28
CA GLU A 229 22.31 -11.60 14.65
C GLU A 229 21.75 -13.02 14.37
N ASN A 230 20.43 -13.19 14.53
CA ASN A 230 19.69 -14.42 14.27
C ASN A 230 19.04 -14.47 12.87
N MET A 231 19.57 -13.72 11.91
CA MET A 231 19.01 -13.60 10.55
C MET A 231 18.73 -14.97 9.89
N GLU A 232 19.63 -15.94 10.03
CA GLU A 232 19.44 -17.29 9.43
C GLU A 232 18.29 -18.06 10.08
N GLU A 233 18.05 -17.87 11.38
CA GLU A 233 16.88 -18.45 12.08
C GLU A 233 15.59 -17.81 11.55
N LEU A 234 15.56 -16.48 11.43
CA LEU A 234 14.43 -15.74 10.87
C LEU A 234 14.14 -16.16 9.42
N ASN A 235 15.19 -16.27 8.59
CA ASN A 235 15.09 -16.76 7.22
C ASN A 235 14.44 -18.15 7.15
N GLY A 236 14.73 -19.01 8.12
CA GLY A 236 14.13 -20.34 8.21
C GLY A 236 12.62 -20.34 8.46
N LYS A 237 12.05 -19.23 8.96
CA LYS A 237 10.61 -19.09 9.28
C LYS A 237 9.82 -18.41 8.14
N LEU A 238 10.49 -17.75 7.19
CA LEU A 238 9.88 -16.92 6.16
C LEU A 238 8.82 -17.66 5.34
N GLU A 239 9.20 -18.80 4.76
CA GLU A 239 8.32 -19.58 3.89
C GLU A 239 7.10 -20.11 4.65
N ASP A 240 7.27 -20.52 5.91
CA ASP A 240 6.17 -21.06 6.74
C ASP A 240 5.13 -19.96 7.05
N VAL A 241 5.57 -18.71 7.32
CA VAL A 241 4.66 -17.59 7.53
C VAL A 241 3.93 -17.23 6.24
N TYR A 242 4.59 -17.25 5.08
CA TYR A 242 3.93 -17.09 3.80
C TYR A 242 2.87 -18.17 3.55
N LYS A 243 3.19 -19.44 3.81
CA LYS A 243 2.24 -20.56 3.66
C LYS A 243 0.98 -20.38 4.52
N LYS A 244 1.13 -19.86 5.74
CA LYS A 244 -0.03 -19.53 6.60
C LYS A 244 -0.92 -18.45 5.97
N GLY A 245 -0.34 -17.37 5.46
CA GLY A 245 -1.08 -16.29 4.78
C GLY A 245 -1.78 -16.79 3.52
N VAL A 246 -1.09 -17.56 2.69
CA VAL A 246 -1.67 -18.15 1.48
C VAL A 246 -2.83 -19.09 1.85
N ALA A 247 -2.67 -19.97 2.83
CA ALA A 247 -3.75 -20.85 3.26
C ALA A 247 -4.99 -20.07 3.71
N ALA A 248 -4.81 -18.98 4.47
CA ALA A 248 -5.91 -18.12 4.91
C ALA A 248 -6.63 -17.42 3.73
N ILE A 249 -5.90 -16.96 2.72
CA ILE A 249 -6.47 -16.38 1.51
C ILE A 249 -7.24 -17.45 0.72
N ARG A 250 -6.65 -18.64 0.53
CA ARG A 250 -7.23 -19.71 -0.28
C ARG A 250 -8.49 -20.33 0.32
N GLU A 251 -8.77 -20.10 1.60
CA GLU A 251 -10.08 -20.44 2.19
C GLU A 251 -11.26 -19.71 1.50
N VAL A 252 -11.01 -18.52 0.93
CA VAL A 252 -12.06 -17.63 0.41
C VAL A 252 -11.83 -17.18 -1.04
N ASP A 253 -10.59 -17.19 -1.53
CA ASP A 253 -10.19 -16.66 -2.83
C ASP A 253 -9.23 -17.60 -3.57
N SER A 254 -9.67 -18.17 -4.67
CA SER A 254 -8.88 -19.00 -5.58
C SER A 254 -8.45 -18.26 -6.85
N ASN A 255 -8.79 -16.98 -7.01
CA ASN A 255 -8.63 -16.25 -8.27
C ASN A 255 -7.33 -15.43 -8.33
N HIS A 256 -7.04 -14.69 -7.26
CA HIS A 256 -5.93 -13.71 -7.29
C HIS A 256 -4.56 -14.36 -7.17
N ILE A 257 -3.58 -13.68 -7.78
CA ILE A 257 -2.16 -14.04 -7.69
C ILE A 257 -1.64 -13.64 -6.30
N ILE A 258 -0.79 -14.48 -5.74
CA ILE A 258 -0.06 -14.19 -4.50
C ILE A 258 1.36 -13.75 -4.85
N LEU A 259 1.78 -12.62 -4.28
CA LEU A 259 3.11 -12.08 -4.49
C LEU A 259 3.96 -12.28 -3.22
N LEU A 260 5.15 -12.84 -3.40
CA LEU A 260 6.06 -13.20 -2.31
C LEU A 260 7.42 -12.53 -2.49
N GLY A 261 7.85 -11.80 -1.49
CA GLY A 261 9.17 -11.17 -1.44
C GLY A 261 10.24 -12.09 -0.87
N GLY A 262 11.48 -11.93 -1.34
CA GLY A 262 12.64 -12.57 -0.72
C GLY A 262 12.99 -11.94 0.63
N ALA A 263 13.77 -12.63 1.46
CA ALA A 263 14.35 -12.03 2.67
C ALA A 263 15.35 -10.90 2.32
N GLN A 264 15.85 -10.21 3.32
CA GLN A 264 16.80 -9.10 3.21
C GLN A 264 16.35 -8.07 2.17
N TRP A 265 15.23 -7.39 2.48
CA TRP A 265 14.64 -6.34 1.63
C TRP A 265 14.29 -6.82 0.21
N ASN A 266 13.63 -7.97 0.12
CA ASN A 266 13.25 -8.61 -1.15
C ASN A 266 14.43 -8.98 -2.07
N GLY A 267 15.65 -9.12 -1.50
CA GLY A 267 16.86 -9.43 -2.27
C GLY A 267 17.35 -10.88 -2.21
N ASN A 268 16.89 -11.67 -1.24
CA ASN A 268 17.39 -13.04 -0.98
C ASN A 268 16.27 -14.09 -1.05
N PHE A 269 16.31 -14.93 -2.07
CA PHE A 269 15.33 -16.01 -2.31
C PHE A 269 15.79 -17.38 -1.81
N LYS A 270 16.98 -17.50 -1.19
CA LYS A 270 17.49 -18.77 -0.64
C LYS A 270 16.59 -19.40 0.46
N PRO A 271 15.81 -18.64 1.24
CA PRO A 271 14.91 -19.22 2.23
C PRO A 271 13.80 -20.08 1.64
N PHE A 272 13.43 -19.91 0.37
CA PHE A 272 12.39 -20.71 -0.26
C PHE A 272 12.90 -22.13 -0.59
N LYS A 273 12.31 -23.13 0.05
CA LYS A 273 12.62 -24.56 -0.18
C LYS A 273 11.54 -25.22 -1.04
N ASP A 274 10.27 -24.82 -0.86
CA ASP A 274 9.12 -25.24 -1.66
C ASP A 274 8.51 -24.01 -2.33
N SER A 275 9.20 -23.54 -3.36
CA SER A 275 8.86 -22.28 -4.04
C SER A 275 7.60 -22.33 -4.91
N LYS A 276 6.87 -23.46 -4.95
CA LYS A 276 5.64 -23.66 -5.75
C LYS A 276 4.52 -24.29 -4.92
N PHE A 277 4.34 -23.85 -3.70
CA PHE A 277 3.32 -24.39 -2.81
C PHE A 277 1.89 -23.90 -3.09
N ASP A 278 1.73 -23.04 -4.09
CA ASP A 278 0.44 -22.61 -4.63
C ASP A 278 0.56 -22.38 -6.14
N ASP A 279 -0.51 -22.64 -6.90
CA ASP A 279 -0.50 -22.59 -8.37
C ASP A 279 -0.48 -21.16 -8.94
N LYS A 280 -0.76 -20.14 -8.12
CA LYS A 280 -0.85 -18.73 -8.52
C LYS A 280 0.11 -17.85 -7.72
N ILE A 281 1.38 -18.25 -7.67
CA ILE A 281 2.45 -17.47 -7.05
C ILE A 281 3.25 -16.72 -8.11
N MET A 282 3.59 -15.46 -7.84
CA MET A 282 4.69 -14.73 -8.46
C MET A 282 5.60 -14.15 -7.38
N TYR A 283 6.81 -13.77 -7.77
CA TYR A 283 7.79 -13.23 -6.85
C TYR A 283 8.01 -11.73 -7.07
N THR A 284 8.33 -11.02 -5.98
CA THR A 284 8.73 -9.62 -6.01
C THR A 284 10.15 -9.44 -5.50
N CYS A 285 10.92 -8.54 -6.11
CA CYS A 285 12.24 -8.13 -5.67
C CYS A 285 12.35 -6.61 -5.71
N HIS A 286 13.32 -6.04 -4.97
CA HIS A 286 13.54 -4.60 -4.88
C HIS A 286 14.98 -4.24 -5.17
N ARG A 287 15.20 -3.07 -5.80
CA ARG A 287 16.56 -2.59 -6.06
C ARG A 287 16.62 -1.09 -6.30
N TYR A 288 17.46 -0.41 -5.53
CA TYR A 288 17.63 1.04 -5.60
C TYR A 288 19.01 1.52 -6.05
N GLY A 289 19.96 0.63 -6.30
CA GLY A 289 21.32 1.04 -6.63
C GLY A 289 22.17 -0.08 -7.22
N GLY A 290 23.47 0.19 -7.31
CA GLY A 290 24.44 -0.66 -7.97
C GLY A 290 24.42 -0.50 -9.50
N GLU A 291 25.12 -1.36 -10.22
CA GLU A 291 25.16 -1.30 -11.68
C GLU A 291 23.78 -1.68 -12.29
N PRO A 292 23.25 -0.89 -13.26
CA PRO A 292 21.97 -1.16 -13.90
C PRO A 292 22.09 -2.22 -15.01
N THR A 293 22.73 -3.35 -14.71
CA THR A 293 23.06 -4.40 -15.68
C THR A 293 22.45 -5.75 -15.31
N GLN A 294 22.29 -6.62 -16.30
CA GLN A 294 21.82 -8.00 -16.08
C GLN A 294 22.73 -8.75 -15.09
N ALA A 295 24.04 -8.58 -15.17
CA ALA A 295 24.97 -9.24 -14.25
C ALA A 295 24.66 -8.91 -12.77
N ALA A 296 24.23 -7.68 -12.50
CA ALA A 296 23.90 -7.24 -11.15
C ALA A 296 22.60 -7.85 -10.57
N ILE A 297 21.73 -8.40 -11.43
CA ILE A 297 20.49 -9.07 -11.06
C ILE A 297 20.50 -10.56 -11.42
N GLN A 298 21.65 -11.12 -11.78
CA GLN A 298 21.73 -12.50 -12.29
C GLN A 298 21.23 -13.53 -11.26
N THR A 299 21.43 -13.30 -9.98
CA THR A 299 20.92 -14.19 -8.91
C THR A 299 19.40 -14.23 -8.87
N ILE A 300 18.75 -13.09 -9.12
CA ILE A 300 17.28 -12.96 -9.22
C ILE A 300 16.78 -13.70 -10.45
N ILE A 301 17.43 -13.48 -11.60
CA ILE A 301 17.11 -14.18 -12.85
C ILE A 301 17.25 -15.70 -12.69
N ASN A 302 18.36 -16.17 -12.10
CA ASN A 302 18.60 -17.59 -11.88
C ASN A 302 17.51 -18.22 -10.97
N PHE A 303 17.08 -17.54 -9.93
CA PHE A 303 15.99 -18.00 -9.08
C PHE A 303 14.68 -18.08 -9.88
N ARG A 304 14.27 -17.00 -10.57
CA ARG A 304 13.08 -16.96 -11.41
C ARG A 304 13.06 -18.12 -12.42
N ASP A 305 14.19 -18.35 -13.10
CA ASP A 305 14.31 -19.40 -14.13
C ASP A 305 14.21 -20.80 -13.49
N SER A 306 14.78 -20.98 -12.31
CA SER A 306 14.71 -22.27 -11.59
C SER A 306 13.29 -22.62 -11.16
N VAL A 307 12.50 -21.63 -10.73
CA VAL A 307 11.11 -21.84 -10.32
C VAL A 307 10.14 -21.77 -11.49
N ASN A 308 10.54 -21.18 -12.62
CA ASN A 308 9.70 -20.93 -13.80
C ASN A 308 8.36 -20.29 -13.43
N LEU A 309 8.41 -19.17 -12.67
CA LEU A 309 7.26 -18.36 -12.24
C LEU A 309 7.51 -16.89 -12.59
N PRO A 310 6.47 -16.06 -12.70
CA PRO A 310 6.66 -14.63 -12.94
C PRO A 310 7.40 -13.97 -11.81
N MET A 311 8.18 -12.94 -12.13
CA MET A 311 8.84 -12.06 -11.18
C MET A 311 8.72 -10.63 -11.65
N TYR A 312 8.56 -9.68 -10.73
CA TYR A 312 8.64 -8.27 -11.03
C TYR A 312 9.49 -7.54 -9.99
N MET A 313 9.99 -6.37 -10.36
CA MET A 313 10.69 -5.48 -9.48
C MET A 313 9.65 -4.56 -8.83
N GLY A 314 9.23 -4.91 -7.59
CA GLY A 314 8.17 -4.22 -6.85
C GLY A 314 8.53 -2.79 -6.49
N GLU A 315 9.83 -2.53 -6.31
CA GLU A 315 10.33 -1.19 -6.07
C GLU A 315 11.65 -0.94 -6.79
N ILE A 316 11.67 0.18 -7.51
CA ILE A 316 12.86 0.84 -8.06
C ILE A 316 12.72 2.34 -7.81
N GLY A 317 13.80 3.08 -7.73
CA GLY A 317 13.72 4.53 -7.54
C GLY A 317 14.98 5.13 -6.93
N HIS A 318 14.85 6.35 -6.40
CA HIS A 318 15.89 7.07 -5.67
C HIS A 318 17.25 7.14 -6.38
N ASN A 319 17.24 7.23 -7.72
CA ASN A 319 18.46 7.28 -8.54
C ASN A 319 18.32 8.34 -9.65
N THR A 320 19.34 8.52 -10.48
CA THR A 320 19.28 9.45 -11.62
C THR A 320 18.40 8.92 -12.75
N ASP A 321 17.95 9.82 -13.62
CA ASP A 321 17.15 9.48 -14.80
C ASP A 321 17.91 8.49 -15.72
N GLU A 322 19.23 8.66 -15.88
CA GLU A 322 20.07 7.79 -16.70
C GLU A 322 20.17 6.38 -16.11
N TRP A 323 20.36 6.27 -14.80
CA TRP A 323 20.36 4.98 -14.12
C TRP A 323 19.02 4.28 -14.25
N GLN A 324 17.93 5.00 -14.03
CA GLN A 324 16.55 4.46 -14.15
C GLN A 324 16.29 3.96 -15.56
N ALA A 325 16.65 4.73 -16.59
CA ALA A 325 16.46 4.35 -17.99
C ALA A 325 17.23 3.06 -18.33
N ALA A 326 18.50 2.97 -17.91
CA ALA A 326 19.31 1.78 -18.12
C ALA A 326 18.77 0.57 -17.36
N PHE A 327 18.35 0.75 -16.11
CA PHE A 327 17.82 -0.34 -15.29
C PHE A 327 16.46 -0.84 -15.81
N CYS A 328 15.55 0.06 -16.18
CA CYS A 328 14.27 -0.31 -16.80
C CYS A 328 14.47 -1.03 -18.14
N GLN A 329 15.50 -0.67 -18.93
CA GLN A 329 15.87 -1.39 -20.14
C GLN A 329 16.30 -2.82 -19.80
N THR A 330 17.20 -2.98 -18.81
CA THR A 330 17.63 -4.30 -18.31
C THR A 330 16.43 -5.15 -17.86
N MET A 331 15.46 -4.55 -17.15
CA MET A 331 14.23 -5.26 -16.74
C MET A 331 13.41 -5.73 -17.94
N ARG A 332 13.17 -4.86 -18.93
CA ARG A 332 12.44 -5.23 -20.17
C ARG A 332 13.11 -6.37 -20.93
N GLU A 333 14.42 -6.31 -21.08
CA GLU A 333 15.21 -7.35 -21.79
C GLU A 333 15.16 -8.70 -21.08
N ASN A 334 14.92 -8.72 -19.78
CA ASN A 334 14.83 -9.93 -18.96
C ASN A 334 13.39 -10.33 -18.61
N ASN A 335 12.37 -9.71 -19.21
CA ASN A 335 10.96 -9.98 -18.93
C ASN A 335 10.61 -9.84 -17.43
N ILE A 336 11.12 -8.82 -16.76
CA ILE A 336 10.84 -8.48 -15.37
C ILE A 336 10.10 -7.15 -15.37
N GLY A 337 8.80 -7.16 -15.05
CA GLY A 337 8.01 -5.94 -14.87
C GLY A 337 8.52 -5.11 -13.68
N TYR A 338 8.08 -3.88 -13.56
CA TYR A 338 8.52 -3.00 -12.47
C TYR A 338 7.47 -1.98 -12.06
N THR A 339 7.53 -1.58 -10.77
CA THR A 339 6.82 -0.43 -10.23
C THR A 339 7.82 0.52 -9.55
N PHE A 340 7.59 1.81 -9.81
CA PHE A 340 8.47 2.87 -9.36
C PHE A 340 8.09 3.38 -7.96
N TRP A 341 9.07 3.64 -7.09
CA TRP A 341 8.89 4.15 -5.74
C TRP A 341 9.42 5.57 -5.56
N PRO A 342 8.60 6.52 -5.02
CA PRO A 342 7.15 6.49 -4.93
C PRO A 342 6.49 7.37 -6.00
N TYR A 343 5.16 7.34 -6.08
CA TYR A 343 4.38 8.22 -6.95
C TYR A 343 4.57 9.71 -6.58
N LYS A 344 4.50 10.05 -5.30
CA LYS A 344 4.46 11.44 -4.81
C LYS A 344 5.26 11.60 -3.51
N LYS A 345 6.09 12.65 -3.43
CA LYS A 345 6.77 13.04 -2.20
C LYS A 345 7.31 14.48 -2.27
N MET A 346 7.81 15.02 -1.15
CA MET A 346 8.63 16.23 -1.20
C MET A 346 9.99 15.89 -1.83
N ASP A 347 10.40 16.64 -2.83
CA ASP A 347 11.58 16.48 -3.70
C ASP A 347 11.32 15.74 -5.02
N GLY A 348 12.39 15.67 -5.87
CA GLY A 348 12.45 14.90 -7.11
C GLY A 348 12.42 13.38 -6.88
N SER A 349 12.84 12.57 -7.80
CA SER A 349 12.78 11.09 -7.75
C SER A 349 11.40 10.54 -7.32
N SER A 350 10.36 11.04 -8.00
CA SER A 350 8.95 10.63 -7.90
C SER A 350 8.24 11.07 -9.18
N PHE A 351 7.04 10.59 -9.47
CA PHE A 351 6.29 11.09 -10.64
C PHE A 351 5.95 12.57 -10.48
N VAL A 352 5.56 12.97 -9.28
CA VAL A 352 5.25 14.35 -8.95
C VAL A 352 5.88 14.76 -7.62
N GLY A 353 6.51 15.93 -7.62
CA GLY A 353 7.15 16.52 -6.46
C GLY A 353 6.25 17.51 -5.74
N ILE A 354 6.19 17.43 -4.41
CA ILE A 354 5.49 18.39 -3.56
C ILE A 354 6.47 19.49 -3.18
N THR A 355 6.12 20.75 -3.46
CA THR A 355 6.89 21.88 -2.96
C THR A 355 6.60 22.06 -1.47
N PRO A 356 7.62 22.05 -0.60
CA PRO A 356 7.43 22.30 0.81
C PRO A 356 6.74 23.66 1.06
N PRO A 357 5.68 23.71 1.88
CA PRO A 357 5.01 24.98 2.17
C PRO A 357 5.86 25.88 3.06
N GLU A 358 5.46 27.16 3.13
CA GLU A 358 6.06 28.11 4.07
C GLU A 358 6.05 27.56 5.48
N ASN A 359 7.14 27.74 6.21
CA ASN A 359 7.34 27.27 7.59
C ASN A 359 7.42 25.74 7.77
N TRP A 360 7.42 24.93 6.72
CA TRP A 360 7.64 23.47 6.86
C TRP A 360 8.99 23.14 7.51
N ALA A 361 10.00 23.96 7.23
CA ALA A 361 11.34 23.79 7.81
C ALA A 361 11.32 23.82 9.37
N ASN A 362 10.38 24.53 10.00
CA ASN A 362 10.23 24.52 11.46
C ASN A 362 9.66 23.20 11.98
N ILE A 363 8.81 22.53 11.19
CA ILE A 363 8.31 21.18 11.52
C ILE A 363 9.44 20.17 11.37
N VAL A 364 10.23 20.28 10.29
CA VAL A 364 11.45 19.45 10.11
C VAL A 364 12.41 19.64 11.26
N TYR A 365 12.69 20.90 11.66
CA TYR A 365 13.54 21.16 12.84
C TYR A 365 13.01 20.46 14.09
N PHE A 366 11.71 20.55 14.37
CA PHE A 366 11.09 19.90 15.52
C PHE A 366 11.16 18.37 15.42
N SER A 367 11.01 17.80 14.21
CA SER A 367 11.11 16.36 14.01
C SER A 367 12.50 15.79 14.32
N GLU A 368 13.54 16.60 14.13
CA GLU A 368 14.94 16.22 14.37
C GLU A 368 15.44 16.55 15.79
N ALA A 369 14.73 17.40 16.51
CA ALA A 369 15.11 17.84 17.85
C ALA A 369 15.01 16.71 18.89
N PRO A 370 15.80 16.75 19.99
CA PRO A 370 15.57 15.88 21.13
C PRO A 370 14.16 16.07 21.71
N ARG A 371 13.43 14.97 21.94
CA ARG A 371 12.04 14.96 22.43
C ARG A 371 11.78 13.81 23.41
N ALA A 372 12.81 13.35 24.13
CA ALA A 372 12.69 12.26 25.09
C ALA A 372 12.00 12.70 26.40
N THR A 373 12.01 14.01 26.71
CA THR A 373 11.39 14.57 27.91
C THR A 373 10.39 15.67 27.60
N TYR A 374 9.40 15.86 28.48
CA TYR A 374 8.43 16.96 28.32
C TYR A 374 9.07 18.36 28.29
N LYS A 375 10.25 18.53 28.91
CA LYS A 375 11.01 19.77 28.84
C LYS A 375 11.55 20.01 27.46
N GLU A 376 12.21 19.01 26.87
CA GLU A 376 12.74 19.07 25.51
C GLU A 376 11.64 19.33 24.49
N ILE A 377 10.48 18.65 24.61
CA ILE A 377 9.32 18.87 23.74
C ILE A 377 8.87 20.33 23.79
N ARG A 378 8.75 20.91 25.00
CA ARG A 378 8.31 22.29 25.16
C ARG A 378 9.31 23.31 24.63
N GLU A 379 10.60 23.05 24.82
CA GLU A 379 11.68 23.95 24.39
C GLU A 379 11.90 23.91 22.87
N ALA A 380 11.75 22.75 22.23
CA ALA A 380 11.91 22.59 20.79
C ALA A 380 10.66 23.01 19.98
N ARG A 381 9.47 23.03 20.62
CA ARG A 381 8.19 23.22 19.91
C ARG A 381 8.08 24.63 19.31
N PRO A 382 7.92 24.76 17.98
CA PRO A 382 7.61 26.02 17.34
C PRO A 382 6.17 26.49 17.69
N ALA A 383 5.85 27.73 17.33
CA ALA A 383 4.52 28.29 17.57
C ALA A 383 3.42 27.42 16.95
N GLN A 384 2.43 27.00 17.76
CA GLN A 384 1.37 26.08 17.32
C GLN A 384 0.56 26.62 16.14
N ALA A 385 0.19 27.90 16.14
CA ALA A 385 -0.58 28.51 15.05
C ALA A 385 0.16 28.44 13.72
N MET A 386 1.47 28.69 13.72
CA MET A 386 2.33 28.57 12.56
C MET A 386 2.44 27.10 12.09
N SER A 387 2.63 26.18 13.02
CA SER A 387 2.73 24.74 12.70
C SER A 387 1.44 24.19 12.11
N ARG A 388 0.28 24.53 12.70
CA ARG A 388 -1.03 24.16 12.18
C ARG A 388 -1.26 24.70 10.77
N LYS A 389 -0.90 25.99 10.54
CA LYS A 389 -0.98 26.56 9.20
C LYS A 389 -0.10 25.80 8.21
N ALA A 390 1.17 25.56 8.53
CA ALA A 390 2.08 24.83 7.65
C ALA A 390 1.60 23.41 7.31
N MET A 391 1.02 22.71 8.31
CA MET A 391 0.42 21.38 8.08
C MET A 391 -0.79 21.45 7.14
N MET A 392 -1.66 22.45 7.27
CA MET A 392 -2.79 22.59 6.35
C MET A 392 -2.36 23.09 4.96
N ASP A 393 -1.35 23.95 4.88
CA ASP A 393 -0.75 24.36 3.60
C ASP A 393 -0.11 23.15 2.88
N PHE A 394 0.43 22.17 3.63
CA PHE A 394 0.90 20.93 3.04
C PHE A 394 -0.23 20.11 2.39
N ILE A 395 -1.43 20.09 2.99
CA ILE A 395 -2.60 19.43 2.39
C ILE A 395 -2.96 20.08 1.04
N GLU A 396 -2.84 21.41 0.92
CA GLU A 396 -3.03 22.06 -0.38
C GLU A 396 -1.87 21.78 -1.35
N ALA A 397 -0.63 21.79 -0.86
CA ALA A 397 0.56 21.55 -1.68
C ALA A 397 0.61 20.13 -2.26
N CYS A 398 0.07 19.11 -1.56
CA CYS A 398 0.08 17.73 -2.02
C CYS A 398 -0.98 17.41 -3.08
N LYS A 399 -1.95 18.30 -3.34
CA LYS A 399 -2.92 18.10 -4.42
C LYS A 399 -2.23 18.12 -5.77
N LEU A 400 -2.56 17.19 -6.67
CA LEU A 400 -1.91 17.01 -7.96
C LEU A 400 -1.71 18.34 -8.73
N LYS A 401 -2.72 19.19 -8.78
CA LYS A 401 -2.68 20.49 -9.48
C LYS A 401 -1.61 21.45 -8.97
N ASN A 402 -1.11 21.24 -7.76
CA ASN A 402 -0.09 22.06 -7.10
C ASN A 402 1.29 21.38 -7.06
N CYS A 403 1.39 20.13 -7.52
CA CYS A 403 2.62 19.37 -7.60
C CYS A 403 3.41 19.69 -8.88
N VAL A 404 4.70 19.44 -8.85
CA VAL A 404 5.60 19.58 -10.01
C VAL A 404 5.76 18.22 -10.67
N VAL A 405 5.36 18.09 -11.93
CA VAL A 405 5.55 16.86 -12.71
C VAL A 405 7.01 16.66 -13.04
N GLN A 406 7.55 15.46 -12.74
CA GLN A 406 8.94 15.08 -12.99
C GLN A 406 9.05 14.34 -14.35
N GLU A 407 8.86 15.07 -15.44
CA GLU A 407 8.80 14.47 -16.79
C GLU A 407 10.04 13.66 -17.17
N GLY A 408 11.25 14.10 -16.78
CA GLY A 408 12.49 13.37 -17.02
C GLY A 408 12.45 11.99 -16.38
N TYR A 409 11.98 11.94 -15.15
CA TYR A 409 11.86 10.72 -14.39
C TYR A 409 10.83 9.76 -14.98
N ILE A 410 9.65 10.27 -15.38
CA ILE A 410 8.60 9.47 -16.04
C ILE A 410 9.11 8.88 -17.35
N ARG A 411 9.81 9.68 -18.18
CA ARG A 411 10.41 9.20 -19.42
C ARG A 411 11.48 8.13 -19.20
N SER A 412 12.27 8.25 -18.13
CA SER A 412 13.32 7.27 -17.82
C SER A 412 12.75 5.88 -17.52
N LEU A 413 11.50 5.79 -17.08
CA LEU A 413 10.79 4.52 -16.86
C LEU A 413 10.30 3.87 -18.18
N GLY A 414 10.47 4.52 -19.31
CA GLY A 414 9.89 4.09 -20.59
C GLY A 414 8.39 4.39 -20.70
N MET A 415 7.89 5.26 -19.86
CA MET A 415 6.57 5.88 -19.92
C MET A 415 6.63 7.14 -20.80
N LYS A 416 5.54 7.87 -20.94
CA LYS A 416 5.33 9.02 -21.83
C LYS A 416 6.55 9.87 -22.16
#